data_33d2b5ac943686c12b8a5c92d68ba95a
#
_entry.id   33d2b5ac943686c12b8a5c92d68ba95a
#
_cell.length_a   1.000
_cell.length_b   1.000
_cell.length_c   1.000
_cell.angle_alpha   90.00
_cell.angle_beta   90.00
_cell.angle_gamma   90.00
#
_symmetry.space_group_name_H-M   'P 1'
#
loop_
_entity.id
_entity.type
_entity.pdbx_description
1 polymer ?
#
loop_
_entity_poly.entity_id
_entity_poly.type
_entity_poly.pdbx_seq_one_letter_code
_entity_poly.pdbx_strand_id
1 'polypeptide(L)'
;YRAVPSQNVISQQVQPIRIVETIPAKALKKVNDTTYVFDFARNMSGVTRIKVSGEEGTVVRLKHGERIYDNGRVNMSNIDVYHRPVDDKDPFQTDILILSGKGEDEFMARFNYKGFRYVEVTSSKPVALDQNSLTAYFVHSDVPQKGEINTSNPLVNRLWWATNNAYLSNLMGYPTDCPQREKNGWTGDGHFAIETALYNYDGITVYEKWLADHRDEQQPNGVLPDIIPTGGWGYGTDNGLDWTSTIAIIPWNIYLFYGDSKLLADCYENIKRYVDYVDRTSPSGLTSWGRGDWVPVKSHSSKELTSSVYFYVDTKILANAAKLFNKQEDYEHYQALAEKIRQAINDKYLNRETGIYASGVQTELSVPLMWGIVPKDMKAKVARNLAKKVEEAGFHLDVGVLGAKAILNALSENGEAETAYKVAAQDTYPSWLSLDHKSRRQQRIV
;
A
#
# COMPACT_ATOMS: atom_id res chain seq x y z
N TYR A 1 1.79 33.90 -16.24
CA TYR A 1 2.74 33.75 -15.12
C TYR A 1 1.93 33.56 -13.83
N ARG A 2 2.29 32.57 -13.01
CA ARG A 2 1.76 32.38 -11.67
C ARG A 2 2.85 32.61 -10.66
N ALA A 3 2.51 33.08 -9.46
CA ALA A 3 3.44 33.18 -8.35
C ALA A 3 4.00 31.80 -8.01
N VAL A 4 5.28 31.73 -7.69
CA VAL A 4 5.87 30.49 -7.16
C VAL A 4 5.32 30.22 -5.76
N PRO A 5 5.05 28.96 -5.41
CA PRO A 5 4.47 28.62 -4.11
C PRO A 5 5.43 28.89 -2.94
N SER A 6 6.75 28.92 -3.18
CA SER A 6 7.78 29.25 -2.20
C SER A 6 8.95 29.96 -2.88
N GLN A 7 9.57 30.89 -2.17
CA GLN A 7 10.83 31.52 -2.59
C GLN A 7 12.06 30.68 -2.22
N ASN A 8 11.89 29.71 -1.31
CA ASN A 8 12.96 28.82 -0.90
C ASN A 8 12.98 27.58 -1.79
N VAL A 9 14.03 27.47 -2.59
CA VAL A 9 14.31 26.28 -3.41
C VAL A 9 15.43 25.51 -2.75
N ILE A 10 15.19 24.25 -2.42
CA ILE A 10 16.18 23.35 -1.80
C ILE A 10 16.47 22.18 -2.72
N SER A 11 17.63 21.53 -2.53
CA SER A 11 17.96 20.32 -3.27
C SER A 11 17.05 19.17 -2.88
N GLN A 12 16.58 18.43 -3.88
CA GLN A 12 15.85 17.18 -3.62
C GLN A 12 16.77 16.11 -3.02
N GLN A 13 16.35 15.51 -1.92
CA GLN A 13 17.08 14.43 -1.24
C GLN A 13 16.60 13.04 -1.67
N VAL A 14 15.38 12.96 -2.21
CA VAL A 14 14.74 11.71 -2.62
C VAL A 14 15.36 11.16 -3.90
N GLN A 15 15.50 9.84 -3.99
CA GLN A 15 15.88 9.19 -5.24
C GLN A 15 14.93 9.61 -6.36
N PRO A 16 15.46 9.97 -7.55
CA PRO A 16 14.63 10.43 -8.65
C PRO A 16 13.72 9.33 -9.18
N ILE A 17 12.55 9.71 -9.66
CA ILE A 17 11.68 8.83 -10.43
C ILE A 17 12.33 8.61 -11.80
N ARG A 18 12.55 7.35 -12.18
CA ARG A 18 13.23 6.97 -13.41
C ARG A 18 12.56 5.82 -14.13
N ILE A 19 12.86 5.68 -15.42
CA ILE A 19 12.66 4.42 -16.13
C ILE A 19 13.72 3.45 -15.62
N VAL A 20 13.29 2.38 -14.94
CA VAL A 20 14.16 1.36 -14.37
C VAL A 20 14.22 0.09 -15.19
N GLU A 21 13.20 -0.17 -16.02
CA GLU A 21 13.15 -1.34 -16.86
C GLU A 21 12.37 -1.06 -18.15
N THR A 22 12.86 -1.61 -19.27
CA THR A 22 12.17 -1.59 -20.57
C THR A 22 11.50 -2.95 -20.79
N ILE A 23 10.19 -2.95 -21.00
CA ILE A 23 9.36 -4.15 -21.06
C ILE A 23 8.70 -4.23 -22.45
N PRO A 24 9.15 -5.14 -23.32
CA PRO A 24 8.49 -5.38 -24.60
C PRO A 24 7.14 -6.07 -24.39
N ALA A 25 6.20 -5.83 -25.29
CA ALA A 25 4.95 -6.56 -25.29
C ALA A 25 5.19 -8.08 -25.47
N LYS A 26 4.50 -8.90 -24.68
CA LYS A 26 4.60 -10.37 -24.75
C LYS A 26 3.58 -10.97 -25.71
N ALA A 27 2.45 -10.29 -25.91
CA ALA A 27 1.44 -10.68 -26.87
C ALA A 27 0.74 -9.45 -27.46
N LEU A 28 0.25 -9.60 -28.68
CA LEU A 28 -0.58 -8.63 -29.38
C LEU A 28 -1.83 -9.34 -29.92
N LYS A 29 -3.00 -8.82 -29.59
CA LYS A 29 -4.28 -9.23 -30.18
C LYS A 29 -4.81 -8.11 -31.08
N LYS A 30 -4.91 -8.38 -32.37
CA LYS A 30 -5.66 -7.53 -33.29
C LYS A 30 -7.15 -7.86 -33.17
N VAL A 31 -7.96 -6.89 -32.72
CA VAL A 31 -9.41 -7.04 -32.63
C VAL A 31 -10.06 -6.71 -33.97
N ASN A 32 -9.63 -5.62 -34.60
CA ASN A 32 -9.99 -5.19 -35.95
C ASN A 32 -8.93 -4.20 -36.46
N ASP A 33 -9.16 -3.57 -37.63
CA ASP A 33 -8.20 -2.65 -38.25
C ASP A 33 -7.97 -1.33 -37.50
N THR A 34 -8.79 -1.03 -36.51
CA THR A 34 -8.66 0.17 -35.67
C THR A 34 -8.48 -0.15 -34.18
N THR A 35 -8.35 -1.43 -33.81
CA THR A 35 -8.28 -1.80 -32.38
C THR A 35 -7.31 -2.96 -32.17
N TYR A 36 -6.34 -2.72 -31.30
CA TYR A 36 -5.29 -3.66 -30.90
C TYR A 36 -5.18 -3.71 -29.38
N VAL A 37 -4.85 -4.87 -28.80
CA VAL A 37 -4.60 -5.01 -27.36
C VAL A 37 -3.25 -5.67 -27.14
N PHE A 38 -2.38 -4.96 -26.43
CA PHE A 38 -1.04 -5.42 -26.03
C PHE A 38 -1.07 -5.98 -24.62
N ASP A 39 -0.43 -7.13 -24.36
CA ASP A 39 -0.22 -7.71 -23.03
C ASP A 39 1.27 -7.68 -22.69
N PHE A 40 1.64 -7.08 -21.59
CA PHE A 40 3.00 -7.02 -21.05
C PHE A 40 3.31 -8.13 -20.05
N ALA A 41 2.34 -9.01 -19.76
CA ALA A 41 2.42 -10.14 -18.82
C ALA A 41 2.78 -9.76 -17.37
N ARG A 42 2.83 -8.48 -17.05
CA ARG A 42 3.17 -7.93 -15.72
C ARG A 42 2.32 -6.71 -15.43
N ASN A 43 1.71 -6.65 -14.26
CA ASN A 43 1.10 -5.42 -13.77
C ASN A 43 2.19 -4.51 -13.19
N MET A 44 2.20 -3.22 -13.57
CA MET A 44 3.25 -2.27 -13.22
C MET A 44 2.76 -0.83 -13.23
N SER A 45 3.52 0.04 -12.59
CA SER A 45 3.43 1.48 -12.83
C SER A 45 4.34 1.89 -13.99
N GLY A 46 3.91 2.85 -14.82
CA GLY A 46 4.81 3.29 -15.87
C GLY A 46 4.18 4.10 -16.99
N VAL A 47 4.91 4.18 -18.07
CA VAL A 47 4.52 4.84 -19.32
C VAL A 47 4.74 3.90 -20.50
N THR A 48 4.08 4.18 -21.61
CA THR A 48 4.31 3.47 -22.87
C THR A 48 4.81 4.39 -23.96
N ARG A 49 5.63 3.85 -24.84
CA ARG A 49 6.06 4.51 -26.08
C ARG A 49 5.46 3.77 -27.26
N ILE A 50 4.67 4.50 -28.04
CA ILE A 50 4.12 4.00 -29.32
C ILE A 50 4.89 4.56 -30.49
N LYS A 51 5.06 3.72 -31.53
CA LYS A 51 5.49 4.09 -32.87
C LYS A 51 4.40 3.67 -33.84
N VAL A 52 3.90 4.60 -34.63
CA VAL A 52 2.78 4.34 -35.53
C VAL A 52 2.79 5.27 -36.73
N SER A 53 2.42 4.74 -37.90
CA SER A 53 2.21 5.51 -39.11
C SER A 53 0.75 5.47 -39.52
N GLY A 54 0.25 6.56 -40.11
CA GLY A 54 -1.12 6.66 -40.60
C GLY A 54 -1.41 7.98 -41.25
N GLU A 55 -2.65 8.17 -41.70
CA GLU A 55 -3.10 9.40 -42.33
C GLU A 55 -3.05 10.59 -41.34
N GLU A 56 -2.79 11.79 -41.86
CA GLU A 56 -2.83 13.02 -41.07
C GLU A 56 -4.18 13.19 -40.38
N GLY A 57 -4.13 13.61 -39.10
CA GLY A 57 -5.30 13.83 -38.27
C GLY A 57 -5.92 12.55 -37.69
N THR A 58 -5.36 11.35 -37.95
CA THR A 58 -5.81 10.12 -37.30
C THR A 58 -5.58 10.24 -35.79
N VAL A 59 -6.65 10.07 -35.00
CA VAL A 59 -6.59 10.08 -33.55
C VAL A 59 -6.32 8.68 -33.03
N VAL A 60 -5.23 8.48 -32.34
CA VAL A 60 -4.83 7.22 -31.69
C VAL A 60 -4.96 7.36 -30.19
N ARG A 61 -5.68 6.44 -29.54
CA ARG A 61 -5.86 6.41 -28.06
C ARG A 61 -5.22 5.17 -27.48
N LEU A 62 -4.45 5.34 -26.43
CA LEU A 62 -3.80 4.26 -25.66
C LEU A 62 -4.48 4.18 -24.29
N LYS A 63 -5.40 3.25 -24.11
CA LYS A 63 -6.11 3.00 -22.87
C LYS A 63 -5.38 1.92 -22.05
N HIS A 64 -4.88 2.29 -20.88
CA HIS A 64 -4.10 1.44 -19.99
C HIS A 64 -5.00 0.82 -18.92
N GLY A 65 -4.90 -0.49 -18.71
CA GLY A 65 -5.67 -1.20 -17.70
C GLY A 65 -5.02 -2.47 -17.20
N GLU A 66 -5.54 -2.99 -16.10
CA GLU A 66 -5.01 -4.17 -15.41
C GLU A 66 -5.75 -5.45 -15.79
N ARG A 67 -6.91 -5.34 -16.40
CA ARG A 67 -7.85 -6.42 -16.69
C ARG A 67 -8.33 -6.37 -18.13
N ILE A 68 -8.81 -7.50 -18.61
CA ILE A 68 -9.51 -7.61 -19.89
C ILE A 68 -10.88 -8.28 -19.71
N TYR A 69 -11.82 -7.95 -20.57
CA TYR A 69 -13.07 -8.69 -20.75
C TYR A 69 -12.83 -10.02 -21.51
N ASP A 70 -13.81 -10.92 -21.51
CA ASP A 70 -13.75 -12.18 -22.25
C ASP A 70 -13.55 -11.98 -23.77
N ASN A 71 -14.02 -10.85 -24.32
CA ASN A 71 -13.77 -10.46 -25.70
C ASN A 71 -12.32 -9.97 -25.95
N GLY A 72 -11.52 -9.85 -24.90
CA GLY A 72 -10.12 -9.43 -24.91
C GLY A 72 -9.91 -7.91 -24.94
N ARG A 73 -10.96 -7.08 -24.82
CA ARG A 73 -10.83 -5.63 -24.66
C ARG A 73 -10.44 -5.26 -23.23
N VAL A 74 -9.76 -4.13 -23.07
CA VAL A 74 -9.36 -3.65 -21.74
C VAL A 74 -10.59 -3.31 -20.89
N ASN A 75 -10.64 -3.88 -19.68
CA ASN A 75 -11.71 -3.69 -18.72
C ASN A 75 -11.31 -2.64 -17.67
N MET A 76 -12.01 -1.51 -17.67
CA MET A 76 -11.79 -0.38 -16.75
C MET A 76 -12.80 -0.35 -15.59
N SER A 77 -13.68 -1.33 -15.45
CA SER A 77 -14.76 -1.30 -14.44
C SER A 77 -14.26 -1.18 -12.99
N ASN A 78 -13.04 -1.63 -12.69
CA ASN A 78 -12.44 -1.46 -11.37
C ASN A 78 -11.91 -0.04 -11.12
N ILE A 79 -11.86 0.80 -12.13
CA ILE A 79 -11.43 2.20 -12.08
C ILE A 79 -12.64 3.13 -12.16
N ASP A 80 -13.55 2.87 -13.08
CA ASP A 80 -14.74 3.70 -13.34
C ASP A 80 -15.66 3.86 -12.12
N VAL A 81 -15.61 2.90 -11.17
CA VAL A 81 -16.36 2.98 -9.91
C VAL A 81 -15.88 4.14 -9.01
N TYR A 82 -14.59 4.46 -9.06
CA TYR A 82 -13.95 5.47 -8.20
C TYR A 82 -13.75 6.80 -8.91
N HIS A 83 -13.66 6.77 -10.23
CA HIS A 83 -13.47 7.93 -11.07
C HIS A 83 -14.66 8.04 -12.02
N ARG A 84 -14.89 9.23 -12.54
CA ARG A 84 -15.91 9.43 -13.57
C ARG A 84 -15.69 8.48 -14.74
N PRO A 85 -16.77 7.99 -15.39
CA PRO A 85 -16.64 7.19 -16.58
C PRO A 85 -15.64 7.83 -17.56
N VAL A 86 -14.77 7.02 -18.10
CA VAL A 86 -13.75 7.46 -19.06
C VAL A 86 -14.47 7.83 -20.36
N ASP A 87 -14.64 9.10 -20.60
CA ASP A 87 -15.18 9.63 -21.84
C ASP A 87 -14.10 10.36 -22.67
N ASP A 88 -14.47 10.76 -23.88
CA ASP A 88 -13.54 11.43 -24.79
C ASP A 88 -13.11 12.83 -24.34
N LYS A 89 -13.78 13.42 -23.35
CA LYS A 89 -13.51 14.77 -22.84
C LYS A 89 -12.53 14.76 -21.67
N ASP A 90 -12.56 13.70 -20.86
CA ASP A 90 -11.73 13.53 -19.67
C ASP A 90 -11.24 12.08 -19.56
N PRO A 91 -10.40 11.62 -20.48
CA PRO A 91 -9.96 10.23 -20.54
C PRO A 91 -8.97 9.92 -19.42
N PHE A 92 -9.39 9.09 -18.46
CA PHE A 92 -8.53 8.61 -17.39
C PHE A 92 -7.72 7.38 -17.83
N GLN A 93 -6.47 7.25 -17.36
CA GLN A 93 -5.55 6.16 -17.76
C GLN A 93 -5.36 6.04 -19.30
N THR A 94 -5.56 7.14 -20.04
CA THR A 94 -5.56 7.15 -21.51
C THR A 94 -4.65 8.25 -22.03
N ASP A 95 -3.76 7.90 -22.96
CA ASP A 95 -2.98 8.86 -23.74
C ASP A 95 -3.60 9.02 -25.12
N ILE A 96 -3.47 10.21 -25.71
CA ILE A 96 -4.01 10.54 -27.02
C ILE A 96 -2.91 11.13 -27.89
N LEU A 97 -2.73 10.56 -29.08
CA LEU A 97 -1.83 11.02 -30.12
C LEU A 97 -2.64 11.35 -31.39
N ILE A 98 -2.34 12.47 -32.05
CA ILE A 98 -2.86 12.82 -33.37
C ILE A 98 -1.72 12.71 -34.35
N LEU A 99 -1.89 11.86 -35.37
CA LEU A 99 -0.85 11.56 -36.33
C LEU A 99 -0.59 12.75 -37.28
N SER A 100 0.70 12.96 -37.59
CA SER A 100 1.17 14.02 -38.49
C SER A 100 0.95 13.70 -39.97
N GLY A 101 0.79 12.43 -40.31
CA GLY A 101 0.76 11.95 -41.71
C GLY A 101 2.10 12.03 -42.44
N LYS A 102 3.19 12.35 -41.74
CA LYS A 102 4.53 12.59 -42.35
C LYS A 102 5.52 11.42 -42.14
N GLY A 103 5.02 10.22 -41.97
CA GLY A 103 5.80 9.02 -41.71
C GLY A 103 5.45 8.39 -40.38
N GLU A 104 6.45 7.86 -39.65
CA GLU A 104 6.26 7.28 -38.34
C GLU A 104 6.24 8.35 -37.24
N ASP A 105 5.13 8.46 -36.55
CA ASP A 105 5.00 9.27 -35.35
C ASP A 105 5.40 8.47 -34.12
N GLU A 106 6.07 9.10 -33.15
CA GLU A 106 6.44 8.51 -31.87
C GLU A 106 5.88 9.36 -30.74
N PHE A 107 5.31 8.71 -29.72
CA PHE A 107 4.79 9.39 -28.52
C PHE A 107 5.07 8.59 -27.26
N MET A 108 5.45 9.30 -26.20
CA MET A 108 5.56 8.81 -24.83
C MET A 108 5.14 9.92 -23.87
N ALA A 109 4.23 9.63 -22.92
CA ALA A 109 3.83 10.59 -21.89
C ALA A 109 5.01 10.98 -20.99
N ARG A 110 5.11 12.28 -20.62
CA ARG A 110 6.24 12.83 -19.83
C ARG A 110 5.86 13.21 -18.40
N PHE A 111 4.60 13.56 -18.15
CA PHE A 111 4.16 14.20 -16.90
C PHE A 111 3.14 13.38 -16.11
N ASN A 112 2.84 12.19 -16.55
CA ASN A 112 1.98 11.27 -15.85
C ASN A 112 2.48 9.82 -16.00
N TYR A 113 2.01 8.95 -15.13
CA TYR A 113 2.22 7.50 -15.21
C TYR A 113 0.87 6.79 -15.09
N LYS A 114 0.83 5.52 -15.46
CA LYS A 114 -0.34 4.65 -15.38
C LYS A 114 -0.02 3.39 -14.59
N GLY A 115 -1.05 2.76 -14.04
CA GLY A 115 -0.98 1.40 -13.53
C GLY A 115 -1.63 0.46 -14.54
N PHE A 116 -0.89 -0.52 -15.08
CA PHE A 116 -1.41 -1.36 -16.16
C PHE A 116 -0.62 -2.66 -16.34
N ARG A 117 -1.30 -3.61 -16.95
CA ARG A 117 -0.73 -4.78 -17.62
C ARG A 117 -1.03 -4.77 -19.10
N TYR A 118 -2.21 -4.30 -19.47
CA TYR A 118 -2.72 -4.28 -20.84
C TYR A 118 -2.84 -2.85 -21.35
N VAL A 119 -2.62 -2.70 -22.67
CA VAL A 119 -2.89 -1.42 -23.34
C VAL A 119 -3.74 -1.69 -24.58
N GLU A 120 -4.92 -1.09 -24.60
CA GLU A 120 -5.79 -1.08 -25.75
C GLU A 120 -5.50 0.15 -26.59
N VAL A 121 -5.04 -0.05 -27.82
CA VAL A 121 -4.82 1.00 -28.80
C VAL A 121 -6.01 1.04 -29.74
N THR A 122 -6.70 2.18 -29.79
CA THR A 122 -7.78 2.43 -30.75
C THR A 122 -7.44 3.61 -31.63
N SER A 123 -7.86 3.58 -32.91
CA SER A 123 -7.61 4.66 -33.88
C SER A 123 -8.89 5.06 -34.63
N SER A 124 -8.99 6.33 -35.00
CA SER A 124 -10.13 6.85 -35.77
C SER A 124 -10.13 6.42 -37.25
N LYS A 125 -8.97 5.99 -37.77
CA LYS A 125 -8.79 5.39 -39.09
C LYS A 125 -7.90 4.14 -38.95
N PRO A 126 -7.94 3.19 -39.90
CA PRO A 126 -7.08 2.02 -39.84
C PRO A 126 -5.60 2.37 -39.71
N VAL A 127 -4.91 1.66 -38.82
CA VAL A 127 -3.45 1.71 -38.65
C VAL A 127 -2.89 0.28 -38.62
N ALA A 128 -1.64 0.13 -39.00
CA ALA A 128 -0.94 -1.16 -38.90
C ALA A 128 -0.03 -1.13 -37.67
N LEU A 129 -0.29 -2.01 -36.70
CA LEU A 129 0.56 -2.18 -35.53
C LEU A 129 1.03 -3.63 -35.44
N ASP A 130 2.28 -3.79 -35.06
CA ASP A 130 2.89 -5.08 -34.69
C ASP A 130 3.27 -5.10 -33.19
N GLN A 131 3.84 -6.19 -32.73
CA GLN A 131 4.23 -6.36 -31.33
C GLN A 131 5.30 -5.36 -30.88
N ASN A 132 6.12 -4.82 -31.78
CA ASN A 132 7.18 -3.86 -31.50
C ASN A 132 6.70 -2.41 -31.54
N SER A 133 5.48 -2.17 -32.03
CA SER A 133 4.90 -0.83 -32.13
C SER A 133 4.66 -0.19 -30.75
N LEU A 134 4.57 -0.98 -29.67
CA LEU A 134 4.36 -0.48 -28.31
C LEU A 134 5.35 -1.11 -27.33
N THR A 135 6.07 -0.24 -26.62
CA THR A 135 7.00 -0.64 -25.55
C THR A 135 6.56 -0.02 -24.24
N ALA A 136 6.53 -0.77 -23.16
CA ALA A 136 6.29 -0.28 -21.82
C ALA A 136 7.61 -0.01 -21.06
N TYR A 137 7.56 0.95 -20.18
CA TYR A 137 8.67 1.31 -19.29
C TYR A 137 8.16 1.28 -17.86
N PHE A 138 8.80 0.45 -17.01
CA PHE A 138 8.53 0.45 -15.59
C PHE A 138 9.18 1.67 -14.96
N VAL A 139 8.39 2.44 -14.21
CA VAL A 139 8.79 3.73 -13.64
C VAL A 139 8.47 3.74 -12.17
N HIS A 140 9.45 4.09 -11.36
CA HIS A 140 9.32 4.33 -9.90
C HIS A 140 10.51 5.13 -9.38
N SER A 141 10.49 5.52 -8.09
CA SER A 141 11.67 6.06 -7.42
C SER A 141 12.81 5.04 -7.45
N ASP A 142 13.98 5.46 -7.93
CA ASP A 142 15.13 4.58 -8.20
C ASP A 142 15.87 4.21 -6.91
N VAL A 143 15.22 3.37 -6.08
CA VAL A 143 15.77 2.88 -4.82
C VAL A 143 16.56 1.59 -5.04
N PRO A 144 17.82 1.51 -4.55
CA PRO A 144 18.63 0.30 -4.69
C PRO A 144 18.01 -0.89 -3.95
N GLN A 145 17.95 -2.05 -4.61
CA GLN A 145 17.57 -3.29 -3.96
C GLN A 145 18.73 -3.81 -3.08
N LYS A 146 18.41 -4.23 -1.85
CA LYS A 146 19.36 -4.80 -0.87
C LYS A 146 18.99 -6.21 -0.41
N GLY A 147 17.70 -6.53 -0.38
CA GLY A 147 17.20 -7.82 0.08
C GLY A 147 16.85 -8.75 -1.05
N GLU A 148 17.02 -10.04 -0.81
CA GLU A 148 16.59 -11.11 -1.71
C GLU A 148 16.16 -12.34 -0.90
N ILE A 149 15.11 -13.00 -1.32
CA ILE A 149 14.67 -14.29 -0.78
C ILE A 149 14.60 -15.30 -1.92
N ASN A 150 15.24 -16.44 -1.72
CA ASN A 150 15.16 -17.59 -2.61
C ASN A 150 14.95 -18.86 -1.77
N THR A 151 13.79 -19.48 -1.91
CA THR A 151 13.40 -20.69 -1.18
C THR A 151 13.15 -21.85 -2.12
N SER A 152 13.09 -23.07 -1.60
CA SER A 152 12.69 -24.26 -2.37
C SER A 152 11.22 -24.25 -2.80
N ASN A 153 10.39 -23.39 -2.22
CA ASN A 153 8.98 -23.25 -2.59
C ASN A 153 8.76 -22.10 -3.59
N PRO A 154 8.45 -22.40 -4.86
CA PRO A 154 8.24 -21.36 -5.87
C PRO A 154 7.05 -20.42 -5.57
N LEU A 155 6.06 -20.86 -4.79
CA LEU A 155 4.94 -20.01 -4.39
C LEU A 155 5.39 -18.90 -3.43
N VAL A 156 6.26 -19.22 -2.46
CA VAL A 156 6.82 -18.23 -1.54
C VAL A 156 7.70 -17.22 -2.30
N ASN A 157 8.54 -17.70 -3.23
CA ASN A 157 9.35 -16.82 -4.07
C ASN A 157 8.47 -15.90 -4.94
N ARG A 158 7.35 -16.43 -5.45
CA ARG A 158 6.38 -15.65 -6.21
C ARG A 158 5.68 -14.60 -5.35
N LEU A 159 5.30 -14.93 -4.11
CA LEU A 159 4.72 -13.98 -3.16
C LEU A 159 5.68 -12.84 -2.88
N TRP A 160 6.93 -13.14 -2.57
CA TRP A 160 7.98 -12.13 -2.35
C TRP A 160 8.13 -11.21 -3.56
N TRP A 161 8.24 -11.79 -4.76
CA TRP A 161 8.33 -11.01 -6.00
C TRP A 161 7.12 -10.09 -6.20
N ALA A 162 5.90 -10.63 -6.02
CA ALA A 162 4.66 -9.86 -6.22
C ALA A 162 4.55 -8.70 -5.22
N THR A 163 4.94 -8.93 -3.96
CA THR A 163 4.95 -7.90 -2.91
C THR A 163 5.93 -6.77 -3.26
N ASN A 164 7.14 -7.12 -3.69
CA ASN A 164 8.15 -6.12 -4.11
C ASN A 164 7.73 -5.37 -5.37
N ASN A 165 7.14 -6.06 -6.36
CA ASN A 165 6.61 -5.42 -7.56
C ASN A 165 5.47 -4.44 -7.22
N ALA A 166 4.58 -4.79 -6.30
CA ALA A 166 3.52 -3.89 -5.83
C ALA A 166 4.10 -2.68 -5.09
N TYR A 167 5.07 -2.91 -4.19
CA TYR A 167 5.75 -1.83 -3.46
C TYR A 167 6.40 -0.83 -4.42
N LEU A 168 7.22 -1.28 -5.38
CA LEU A 168 7.88 -0.40 -6.34
C LEU A 168 6.88 0.32 -7.25
N SER A 169 5.80 -0.36 -7.66
CA SER A 169 4.74 0.25 -8.47
C SER A 169 4.00 1.38 -7.73
N ASN A 170 4.12 1.44 -6.41
CA ASN A 170 3.52 2.45 -5.54
C ASN A 170 4.56 3.39 -4.90
N LEU A 171 5.77 3.48 -5.46
CA LEU A 171 6.83 4.35 -4.94
C LEU A 171 7.14 5.48 -5.93
N MET A 172 6.38 6.57 -5.87
CA MET A 172 6.47 7.71 -6.80
C MET A 172 6.86 9.02 -6.09
N GLY A 173 8.07 9.04 -5.51
CA GLY A 173 8.57 10.15 -4.69
C GLY A 173 8.08 10.09 -3.24
N TYR A 174 7.00 9.39 -3.01
CA TYR A 174 6.43 8.96 -1.72
C TYR A 174 5.62 7.67 -1.94
N PRO A 175 5.28 6.92 -0.88
CA PRO A 175 4.39 5.76 -0.99
C PRO A 175 2.98 6.17 -1.45
N THR A 176 2.43 5.46 -2.43
CA THR A 176 1.05 5.66 -2.91
C THR A 176 0.23 4.39 -2.67
N ASP A 177 -1.09 4.54 -2.60
CA ASP A 177 -2.03 3.44 -2.40
C ASP A 177 -2.16 2.54 -3.63
N CYS A 178 -2.24 3.13 -4.81
CA CYS A 178 -2.39 2.39 -6.05
C CYS A 178 -1.93 3.21 -7.27
N PRO A 179 -1.33 2.56 -8.30
CA PRO A 179 -0.77 3.28 -9.44
C PRO A 179 -1.81 3.62 -10.52
N GLN A 180 -3.01 2.99 -10.49
CA GLN A 180 -3.99 3.07 -11.57
C GLN A 180 -5.21 3.94 -11.27
N ARG A 181 -5.52 4.21 -9.99
CA ARG A 181 -6.72 4.94 -9.59
C ARG A 181 -6.39 6.25 -8.89
N GLU A 182 -6.15 6.18 -7.58
CA GLU A 182 -6.06 7.35 -6.70
C GLU A 182 -4.69 8.02 -6.77
N LYS A 183 -3.59 7.23 -6.73
CA LYS A 183 -2.20 7.71 -6.75
C LYS A 183 -1.90 8.69 -5.60
N ASN A 184 -2.53 8.44 -4.47
CA ASN A 184 -2.49 9.28 -3.28
C ASN A 184 -1.54 8.73 -2.22
N GLY A 185 -0.95 9.62 -1.43
CA GLY A 185 -0.11 9.27 -0.28
C GLY A 185 -0.93 8.83 0.94
N TRP A 186 -1.75 7.78 0.80
CA TRP A 186 -2.48 7.22 1.93
C TRP A 186 -1.51 6.75 3.01
N THR A 187 -1.67 7.29 4.21
CA THR A 187 -0.72 7.10 5.31
C THR A 187 -0.70 5.66 5.80
N GLY A 188 -1.86 5.00 5.86
CA GLY A 188 -1.97 3.59 6.23
C GLY A 188 -1.15 2.69 5.31
N ASP A 189 -1.34 2.83 3.99
CA ASP A 189 -0.63 2.04 2.97
C ASP A 189 0.89 2.17 3.12
N GLY A 190 1.38 3.38 3.42
CA GLY A 190 2.80 3.62 3.62
C GLY A 190 3.39 2.87 4.81
N HIS A 191 2.72 2.88 5.98
CA HIS A 191 3.27 2.18 7.14
C HIS A 191 2.99 0.67 7.14
N PHE A 192 1.96 0.19 6.44
CA PHE A 192 1.77 -1.26 6.27
C PHE A 192 2.90 -1.89 5.48
N ALA A 193 3.48 -1.16 4.52
CA ALA A 193 4.55 -1.64 3.65
C ALA A 193 5.97 -1.32 4.15
N ILE A 194 6.15 -0.66 5.32
CA ILE A 194 7.47 -0.16 5.75
C ILE A 194 8.51 -1.25 5.89
N GLU A 195 8.17 -2.41 6.47
CA GLU A 195 9.14 -3.49 6.64
C GLU A 195 9.51 -4.11 5.28
N THR A 196 8.58 -4.19 4.32
CA THR A 196 8.90 -4.59 2.93
C THR A 196 9.95 -3.66 2.33
N ALA A 197 9.79 -2.35 2.54
CA ALA A 197 10.76 -1.35 2.12
C ALA A 197 12.14 -1.57 2.76
N LEU A 198 12.17 -1.67 4.08
CA LEU A 198 13.42 -1.68 4.85
C LEU A 198 14.20 -3.00 4.71
N TYR A 199 13.52 -4.14 4.50
CA TYR A 199 14.17 -5.42 4.22
C TYR A 199 14.75 -5.49 2.82
N ASN A 200 14.10 -4.88 1.84
CA ASN A 200 14.42 -5.13 0.43
C ASN A 200 15.11 -3.97 -0.28
N TYR A 201 14.99 -2.72 0.21
CA TYR A 201 15.47 -1.53 -0.49
C TYR A 201 16.21 -0.55 0.40
N ASP A 202 17.11 0.23 -0.21
CA ASP A 202 17.76 1.39 0.41
C ASP A 202 17.03 2.67 0.01
N GLY A 203 15.91 2.94 0.65
CA GLY A 203 15.00 4.03 0.32
C GLY A 203 14.70 4.96 1.49
N ILE A 204 15.58 5.05 2.50
CA ILE A 204 15.35 5.84 3.72
C ILE A 204 15.00 7.31 3.41
N THR A 205 15.63 7.92 2.42
CA THR A 205 15.42 9.33 2.07
C THR A 205 14.01 9.62 1.52
N VAL A 206 13.33 8.61 0.96
CA VAL A 206 11.92 8.73 0.57
C VAL A 206 11.05 8.97 1.81
N TYR A 207 11.33 8.22 2.87
CA TYR A 207 10.58 8.34 4.13
C TYR A 207 10.97 9.57 4.95
N GLU A 208 12.24 9.97 4.93
CA GLU A 208 12.68 11.23 5.54
C GLU A 208 11.93 12.43 4.96
N LYS A 209 11.84 12.49 3.63
CA LYS A 209 11.09 13.54 2.92
C LYS A 209 9.59 13.44 3.23
N TRP A 210 9.01 12.25 3.15
CA TRP A 210 7.58 12.08 3.36
C TRP A 210 7.16 12.38 4.82
N LEU A 211 8.00 12.04 5.80
CA LEU A 211 7.77 12.42 7.19
C LEU A 211 8.00 13.92 7.45
N ALA A 212 8.80 14.62 6.63
CA ALA A 212 8.81 16.08 6.65
C ALA A 212 7.44 16.64 6.21
N ASP A 213 6.82 16.08 5.16
CA ASP A 213 5.46 16.47 4.76
C ASP A 213 4.43 16.20 5.89
N HIS A 214 4.56 15.09 6.64
CA HIS A 214 3.70 14.83 7.81
C HIS A 214 3.83 15.92 8.86
N ARG A 215 5.06 16.36 9.15
CA ARG A 215 5.29 17.44 10.13
C ARG A 215 4.71 18.77 9.68
N ASP A 216 4.83 19.08 8.38
CA ASP A 216 4.30 20.30 7.78
C ASP A 216 2.76 20.33 7.73
N GLU A 217 2.15 19.16 7.49
CA GLU A 217 0.69 19.01 7.40
C GLU A 217 0.00 18.80 8.76
N GLN A 218 0.76 18.56 9.83
CA GLN A 218 0.15 18.34 11.15
C GLN A 218 -0.49 19.62 11.69
N GLN A 219 -1.77 19.53 12.07
CA GLN A 219 -2.48 20.63 12.69
C GLN A 219 -1.92 20.95 14.10
N PRO A 220 -2.11 22.17 14.61
CA PRO A 220 -1.64 22.56 15.95
C PRO A 220 -2.19 21.69 17.10
N ASN A 221 -3.38 21.11 16.92
CA ASN A 221 -3.98 20.18 17.89
C ASN A 221 -3.39 18.77 17.86
N GLY A 222 -2.55 18.46 16.85
CA GLY A 222 -1.90 17.17 16.66
C GLY A 222 -2.49 16.32 15.55
N VAL A 223 -3.65 16.64 14.99
CA VAL A 223 -4.34 15.86 13.96
C VAL A 223 -3.55 15.87 12.65
N LEU A 224 -3.48 14.71 12.00
CA LEU A 224 -2.90 14.50 10.68
C LEU A 224 -3.99 14.15 9.66
N PRO A 225 -3.81 14.47 8.37
CA PRO A 225 -4.72 13.98 7.34
C PRO A 225 -4.39 12.52 6.98
N ASP A 226 -5.36 11.78 6.45
CA ASP A 226 -5.16 10.39 5.98
C ASP A 226 -4.23 10.29 4.77
N ILE A 227 -4.22 11.35 3.96
CA ILE A 227 -3.44 11.44 2.71
C ILE A 227 -2.43 12.56 2.86
N ILE A 228 -1.16 12.27 2.64
CA ILE A 228 -0.07 13.23 2.73
C ILE A 228 0.84 13.11 1.49
N PRO A 229 1.02 14.18 0.71
CA PRO A 229 0.32 15.48 0.79
C PRO A 229 -1.19 15.34 0.57
N THR A 230 -2.00 16.20 1.20
CA THR A 230 -3.47 16.06 1.20
C THR A 230 -4.12 16.12 -0.17
N GLY A 231 -3.49 16.77 -1.14
CA GLY A 231 -4.00 16.89 -2.51
C GLY A 231 -5.42 17.46 -2.63
N GLY A 232 -5.88 18.18 -1.62
CA GLY A 232 -7.24 18.74 -1.55
C GLY A 232 -8.26 17.90 -0.79
N TRP A 233 -7.89 16.71 -0.29
CA TRP A 233 -8.75 15.87 0.55
C TRP A 233 -8.96 16.43 1.96
N GLY A 234 -7.95 17.16 2.48
CA GLY A 234 -8.02 17.81 3.79
C GLY A 234 -8.03 16.83 4.96
N TYR A 235 -8.69 17.26 6.04
CA TYR A 235 -8.74 16.54 7.31
C TYR A 235 -10.16 16.02 7.53
N GLY A 236 -10.41 14.79 7.06
CA GLY A 236 -11.69 14.12 7.25
C GLY A 236 -11.93 13.67 8.70
N THR A 237 -13.14 13.19 8.99
CA THR A 237 -13.53 12.72 10.33
C THR A 237 -12.98 11.32 10.67
N ASP A 238 -12.60 10.55 9.65
CA ASP A 238 -12.12 9.17 9.81
C ASP A 238 -10.60 9.03 9.74
N ASN A 239 -9.86 10.15 9.69
CA ASN A 239 -8.40 10.19 9.65
C ASN A 239 -7.78 9.83 11.00
N GLY A 240 -7.91 8.61 11.42
CA GLY A 240 -7.50 8.15 12.74
C GLY A 240 -6.33 7.18 12.74
N LEU A 241 -6.11 6.65 13.91
CA LEU A 241 -4.93 5.93 14.37
C LEU A 241 -4.43 4.82 13.47
N ASP A 242 -5.28 3.95 12.98
CA ASP A 242 -4.88 2.81 12.15
C ASP A 242 -4.31 3.22 10.76
N TRP A 243 -4.49 4.49 10.36
CA TRP A 243 -3.83 5.11 9.20
C TRP A 243 -2.72 6.09 9.60
N THR A 244 -3.04 7.09 10.40
CA THR A 244 -2.11 8.19 10.71
C THR A 244 -1.03 7.85 11.75
N SER A 245 -1.03 6.63 12.32
CA SER A 245 0.10 6.07 13.08
C SER A 245 1.43 6.02 12.29
N THR A 246 1.37 6.30 11.00
CA THR A 246 2.53 6.49 10.13
C THR A 246 3.59 7.40 10.73
N ILE A 247 3.17 8.49 11.41
CA ILE A 247 4.08 9.45 12.07
C ILE A 247 4.93 8.84 13.18
N ALA A 248 4.46 7.74 13.79
CA ALA A 248 5.18 7.02 14.84
C ALA A 248 5.84 5.75 14.31
N ILE A 249 5.11 4.94 13.53
CA ILE A 249 5.55 3.61 13.10
C ILE A 249 6.75 3.69 12.14
N ILE A 250 6.73 4.59 11.16
CA ILE A 250 7.82 4.67 10.18
C ILE A 250 9.14 5.09 10.81
N PRO A 251 9.26 6.22 11.55
CA PRO A 251 10.54 6.62 12.12
C PRO A 251 11.04 5.63 13.17
N TRP A 252 10.13 4.94 13.89
CA TRP A 252 10.50 3.87 14.80
C TRP A 252 11.11 2.66 14.07
N ASN A 253 10.52 2.21 12.96
CA ASN A 253 11.07 1.12 12.15
C ASN A 253 12.42 1.51 11.53
N ILE A 254 12.58 2.74 11.05
CA ILE A 254 13.87 3.22 10.54
C ILE A 254 14.92 3.15 11.63
N TYR A 255 14.62 3.57 12.86
CA TYR A 255 15.52 3.41 13.99
C TYR A 255 15.88 1.94 14.25
N LEU A 256 14.91 1.03 14.23
CA LEU A 256 15.17 -0.41 14.48
C LEU A 256 16.04 -1.05 13.40
N PHE A 257 15.88 -0.67 12.13
CA PHE A 257 16.59 -1.28 11.00
C PHE A 257 17.98 -0.66 10.74
N TYR A 258 18.12 0.65 10.94
CA TYR A 258 19.36 1.38 10.61
C TYR A 258 20.15 1.81 11.86
N GLY A 259 19.56 1.78 13.04
CA GLY A 259 20.15 2.36 14.24
C GLY A 259 20.17 3.90 14.24
N ASP A 260 19.55 4.52 13.20
CA ASP A 260 19.48 5.97 13.06
C ASP A 260 18.26 6.54 13.80
N SER A 261 18.53 7.22 14.92
CA SER A 261 17.51 7.85 15.73
C SER A 261 17.15 9.29 15.29
N LYS A 262 17.83 9.84 14.28
CA LYS A 262 17.63 11.23 13.88
C LYS A 262 16.21 11.52 13.44
N LEU A 263 15.67 10.71 12.54
CA LEU A 263 14.31 10.89 12.04
C LEU A 263 13.26 10.72 13.14
N LEU A 264 13.48 9.79 14.07
CA LEU A 264 12.62 9.63 15.24
C LEU A 264 12.68 10.86 16.16
N ALA A 265 13.87 11.45 16.35
CA ALA A 265 14.03 12.70 17.10
C ALA A 265 13.32 13.88 16.41
N ASP A 266 13.46 14.00 15.09
CA ASP A 266 12.80 15.02 14.28
C ASP A 266 11.26 14.95 14.35
N CYS A 267 10.70 13.74 14.53
CA CYS A 267 9.25 13.51 14.64
C CYS A 267 8.73 13.49 16.09
N TYR A 268 9.61 13.50 17.08
CA TYR A 268 9.23 13.27 18.50
C TYR A 268 8.09 14.16 18.99
N GLU A 269 8.21 15.48 18.82
CA GLU A 269 7.19 16.43 19.28
C GLU A 269 5.89 16.33 18.47
N ASN A 270 5.96 15.84 17.23
CA ASN A 270 4.78 15.58 16.40
C ASN A 270 4.04 14.33 16.88
N ILE A 271 4.76 13.26 17.19
CA ILE A 271 4.20 12.03 17.77
C ILE A 271 3.55 12.36 19.13
N LYS A 272 4.24 13.16 19.95
CA LYS A 272 3.74 13.59 21.26
C LYS A 272 2.40 14.34 21.13
N ARG A 273 2.34 15.37 20.29
CA ARG A 273 1.08 16.12 20.05
C ARG A 273 -0.05 15.23 19.55
N TYR A 274 0.28 14.24 18.69
CA TYR A 274 -0.69 13.31 18.17
C TYR A 274 -1.26 12.39 19.27
N VAL A 275 -0.40 11.75 20.06
CA VAL A 275 -0.80 10.89 21.19
C VAL A 275 -1.59 11.68 22.24
N ASP A 276 -1.14 12.89 22.60
CA ASP A 276 -1.83 13.78 23.55
C ASP A 276 -3.23 14.18 23.05
N TYR A 277 -3.40 14.37 21.75
CA TYR A 277 -4.72 14.63 21.17
C TYR A 277 -5.65 13.43 21.38
N VAL A 278 -5.17 12.21 21.10
CA VAL A 278 -5.97 11.00 21.26
C VAL A 278 -6.32 10.75 22.73
N ASP A 279 -5.38 10.92 23.66
CA ASP A 279 -5.64 10.76 25.10
C ASP A 279 -6.72 11.73 25.60
N ARG A 280 -6.64 13.01 25.18
CA ARG A 280 -7.66 14.00 25.53
C ARG A 280 -9.05 13.68 25.00
N THR A 281 -9.13 13.13 23.78
CA THR A 281 -10.41 12.81 23.11
C THR A 281 -10.93 11.43 23.45
N SER A 282 -10.08 10.55 23.98
CA SER A 282 -10.41 9.16 24.32
C SER A 282 -9.87 8.77 25.71
N PRO A 283 -10.31 9.46 26.78
CA PRO A 283 -9.74 9.32 28.12
C PRO A 283 -9.95 7.95 28.77
N SER A 284 -10.83 7.11 28.21
CA SER A 284 -11.01 5.71 28.62
C SER A 284 -9.85 4.80 28.18
N GLY A 285 -9.00 5.25 27.25
CA GLY A 285 -8.02 4.42 26.57
C GLY A 285 -8.58 3.63 25.39
N LEU A 286 -9.88 3.78 25.07
CA LEU A 286 -10.55 3.15 23.94
C LEU A 286 -11.05 4.20 22.96
N THR A 287 -10.90 3.93 21.66
CA THR A 287 -11.31 4.84 20.61
C THR A 287 -11.74 4.11 19.34
N SER A 288 -12.74 4.65 18.64
CA SER A 288 -13.14 4.23 17.30
C SER A 288 -12.68 5.20 16.22
N TRP A 289 -11.77 6.12 16.56
CA TRP A 289 -11.22 7.08 15.62
C TRP A 289 -10.17 6.39 14.73
N GLY A 290 -10.56 6.05 13.51
CA GLY A 290 -9.78 5.31 12.52
C GLY A 290 -10.67 4.76 11.42
N ARG A 291 -10.11 3.98 10.51
CA ARG A 291 -10.83 3.35 9.39
C ARG A 291 -11.20 1.89 9.67
N GLY A 292 -10.50 1.25 10.62
CA GLY A 292 -10.67 -0.16 10.93
C GLY A 292 -9.97 -1.07 9.92
N ASP A 293 -10.27 -2.35 9.98
CA ASP A 293 -9.69 -3.36 9.08
C ASP A 293 -10.29 -3.23 7.67
N TRP A 294 -9.64 -2.41 6.83
CA TRP A 294 -10.16 -1.99 5.53
C TRP A 294 -10.21 -3.14 4.52
N VAL A 295 -11.32 -3.23 3.78
CA VAL A 295 -11.56 -4.22 2.72
C VAL A 295 -11.35 -5.67 3.18
N PRO A 296 -12.00 -6.13 4.26
CA PRO A 296 -11.93 -7.53 4.65
C PRO A 296 -12.56 -8.43 3.59
N VAL A 297 -12.12 -9.70 3.54
CA VAL A 297 -12.65 -10.67 2.57
C VAL A 297 -14.13 -10.94 2.84
N LYS A 298 -14.48 -11.21 4.12
CA LYS A 298 -15.84 -11.58 4.53
C LYS A 298 -16.21 -11.04 5.90
N SER A 299 -15.38 -11.27 6.91
CA SER A 299 -15.68 -10.95 8.31
C SER A 299 -15.16 -9.58 8.70
N HIS A 300 -16.00 -8.79 9.36
CA HIS A 300 -15.64 -7.46 9.86
C HIS A 300 -15.17 -7.52 11.31
N SER A 301 -14.08 -6.85 11.63
CA SER A 301 -13.56 -6.69 12.98
C SER A 301 -14.12 -5.44 13.68
N SER A 302 -14.02 -5.40 15.00
CA SER A 302 -14.35 -4.21 15.78
C SER A 302 -13.38 -3.08 15.46
N LYS A 303 -13.89 -1.97 14.90
CA LYS A 303 -13.13 -0.75 14.63
C LYS A 303 -12.55 -0.16 15.93
N GLU A 304 -13.31 -0.16 17.02
CA GLU A 304 -12.80 0.33 18.30
C GLU A 304 -11.64 -0.52 18.82
N LEU A 305 -11.67 -1.85 18.64
CA LEU A 305 -10.55 -2.71 19.00
C LEU A 305 -9.30 -2.35 18.19
N THR A 306 -9.40 -2.31 16.86
CA THR A 306 -8.24 -2.04 16.00
C THR A 306 -7.68 -0.65 16.22
N SER A 307 -8.51 0.40 16.24
CA SER A 307 -8.05 1.78 16.48
C SER A 307 -7.43 1.95 17.87
N SER A 308 -7.97 1.29 18.90
CA SER A 308 -7.39 1.32 20.26
C SER A 308 -6.04 0.62 20.33
N VAL A 309 -5.85 -0.48 19.56
CA VAL A 309 -4.54 -1.12 19.46
C VAL A 309 -3.51 -0.17 18.85
N TYR A 310 -3.83 0.57 17.80
CA TYR A 310 -2.90 1.55 17.22
C TYR A 310 -2.66 2.74 18.17
N PHE A 311 -3.64 3.15 18.98
CA PHE A 311 -3.39 4.12 20.06
C PHE A 311 -2.34 3.60 21.05
N TYR A 312 -2.43 2.34 21.44
CA TYR A 312 -1.38 1.70 22.26
C TYR A 312 -0.03 1.70 21.55
N VAL A 313 0.02 1.33 20.25
CA VAL A 313 1.25 1.28 19.47
C VAL A 313 1.97 2.62 19.46
N ASP A 314 1.28 3.68 19.12
CA ASP A 314 1.85 5.03 19.05
C ASP A 314 2.34 5.51 20.43
N THR A 315 1.53 5.28 21.45
CA THR A 315 1.90 5.61 22.84
C THR A 315 3.14 4.83 23.30
N LYS A 316 3.22 3.53 22.94
CA LYS A 316 4.36 2.68 23.30
C LYS A 316 5.63 3.09 22.56
N ILE A 317 5.52 3.44 21.27
CA ILE A 317 6.64 3.98 20.49
C ILE A 317 7.12 5.30 21.13
N LEU A 318 6.22 6.20 21.48
CA LEU A 318 6.56 7.46 22.13
C LEU A 318 7.28 7.25 23.48
N ALA A 319 6.78 6.33 24.32
CA ALA A 319 7.45 5.98 25.58
C ALA A 319 8.87 5.45 25.34
N ASN A 320 9.04 4.56 24.35
CA ASN A 320 10.35 4.01 24.01
C ASN A 320 11.31 5.09 23.45
N ALA A 321 10.81 6.00 22.63
CA ALA A 321 11.55 7.14 22.11
C ALA A 321 11.94 8.11 23.25
N ALA A 322 11.04 8.39 24.19
CA ALA A 322 11.32 9.20 25.37
C ALA A 322 12.47 8.60 26.20
N LYS A 323 12.43 7.28 26.43
CA LYS A 323 13.53 6.55 27.09
C LYS A 323 14.85 6.65 26.32
N LEU A 324 14.82 6.47 25.00
CA LEU A 324 16.00 6.57 24.13
C LEU A 324 16.64 7.97 24.20
N PHE A 325 15.83 9.01 24.29
CA PHE A 325 16.27 10.41 24.34
C PHE A 325 16.46 10.96 25.76
N ASN A 326 16.41 10.10 26.79
CA ASN A 326 16.57 10.47 28.22
C ASN A 326 15.53 11.50 28.70
N LYS A 327 14.32 11.47 28.15
CA LYS A 327 13.18 12.30 28.60
C LYS A 327 12.38 11.52 29.66
N GLN A 328 12.86 11.54 30.90
CA GLN A 328 12.37 10.63 31.96
C GLN A 328 10.89 10.87 32.29
N GLU A 329 10.45 12.13 32.41
CA GLU A 329 9.05 12.47 32.72
C GLU A 329 8.08 11.98 31.63
N ASP A 330 8.44 12.20 30.34
CA ASP A 330 7.67 11.71 29.21
C ASP A 330 7.63 10.17 29.19
N TYR A 331 8.79 9.52 29.48
CA TYR A 331 8.84 8.04 29.53
C TYR A 331 7.87 7.48 30.58
N GLU A 332 7.89 8.00 31.80
CA GLU A 332 7.01 7.54 32.88
C GLU A 332 5.52 7.78 32.51
N HIS A 333 5.21 8.95 32.00
CA HIS A 333 3.85 9.32 31.62
C HIS A 333 3.31 8.40 30.51
N TYR A 334 4.03 8.27 29.38
CA TYR A 334 3.54 7.48 28.23
C TYR A 334 3.64 5.97 28.47
N GLN A 335 4.54 5.50 29.30
CA GLN A 335 4.56 4.11 29.75
C GLN A 335 3.32 3.77 30.57
N ALA A 336 2.91 4.66 31.47
CA ALA A 336 1.68 4.50 32.26
C ALA A 336 0.43 4.58 31.37
N LEU A 337 0.41 5.51 30.40
CA LEU A 337 -0.69 5.63 29.44
C LEU A 337 -0.81 4.38 28.56
N ALA A 338 0.31 3.87 28.03
CA ALA A 338 0.31 2.64 27.23
C ALA A 338 -0.25 1.45 28.03
N GLU A 339 0.13 1.31 29.30
CA GLU A 339 -0.39 0.23 30.16
C GLU A 339 -1.89 0.40 30.42
N LYS A 340 -2.37 1.63 30.67
CA LYS A 340 -3.80 1.94 30.81
C LYS A 340 -4.59 1.53 29.55
N ILE A 341 -4.10 1.89 28.37
CA ILE A 341 -4.75 1.52 27.09
C ILE A 341 -4.77 0.01 26.93
N ARG A 342 -3.64 -0.67 27.16
CA ARG A 342 -3.53 -2.14 27.06
C ARG A 342 -4.52 -2.83 27.99
N GLN A 343 -4.64 -2.34 29.23
CA GLN A 343 -5.58 -2.88 30.20
C GLN A 343 -7.02 -2.66 29.75
N ALA A 344 -7.39 -1.46 29.31
CA ALA A 344 -8.73 -1.13 28.82
C ALA A 344 -9.16 -2.03 27.65
N ILE A 345 -8.23 -2.31 26.70
CA ILE A 345 -8.48 -3.23 25.60
C ILE A 345 -8.75 -4.65 26.11
N ASN A 346 -7.90 -5.16 27.02
CA ASN A 346 -8.06 -6.51 27.56
C ASN A 346 -9.33 -6.66 28.39
N ASP A 347 -9.65 -5.68 29.23
CA ASP A 347 -10.84 -5.71 30.08
C ASP A 347 -12.13 -5.74 29.25
N LYS A 348 -12.16 -5.04 28.14
CA LYS A 348 -13.35 -4.97 27.29
C LYS A 348 -13.47 -6.15 26.32
N TYR A 349 -12.36 -6.57 25.71
CA TYR A 349 -12.40 -7.45 24.54
C TYR A 349 -11.89 -8.88 24.78
N LEU A 350 -11.00 -9.10 25.76
CA LEU A 350 -10.44 -10.44 26.01
C LEU A 350 -11.34 -11.27 26.93
N ASN A 351 -11.91 -12.33 26.40
CA ASN A 351 -12.47 -13.38 27.24
C ASN A 351 -11.31 -14.29 27.72
N ARG A 352 -10.94 -14.21 28.99
CA ARG A 352 -9.81 -14.98 29.56
C ARG A 352 -10.07 -16.48 29.63
N GLU A 353 -11.34 -16.90 29.73
CA GLU A 353 -11.68 -18.34 29.75
C GLU A 353 -11.44 -18.97 28.40
N THR A 354 -11.85 -18.30 27.33
CA THR A 354 -11.74 -18.83 25.95
C THR A 354 -10.46 -18.41 25.26
N GLY A 355 -9.85 -17.25 25.60
CA GLY A 355 -8.74 -16.66 24.87
C GLY A 355 -9.19 -16.01 23.56
N ILE A 356 -10.44 -15.56 23.49
CA ILE A 356 -11.02 -14.93 22.31
C ILE A 356 -11.12 -13.42 22.53
N TYR A 357 -10.70 -12.62 21.55
CA TYR A 357 -10.96 -11.19 21.49
C TYR A 357 -12.23 -10.93 20.68
N ALA A 358 -13.11 -10.10 21.23
CA ALA A 358 -14.36 -9.68 20.61
C ALA A 358 -15.16 -10.85 19.99
N SER A 359 -15.35 -10.89 18.68
CA SER A 359 -16.03 -11.97 17.96
C SER A 359 -15.11 -13.12 17.53
N GLY A 360 -13.80 -12.96 17.68
CA GLY A 360 -12.80 -13.99 17.35
C GLY A 360 -12.52 -14.18 15.87
N VAL A 361 -12.74 -13.15 15.05
CA VAL A 361 -12.30 -13.17 13.65
C VAL A 361 -10.77 -13.04 13.56
N GLN A 362 -10.18 -13.46 12.44
CA GLN A 362 -8.72 -13.55 12.28
C GLN A 362 -8.01 -12.23 12.65
N THR A 363 -8.55 -11.08 12.24
CA THR A 363 -7.98 -9.76 12.58
C THR A 363 -8.01 -9.46 14.07
N GLU A 364 -9.11 -9.78 14.75
CA GLU A 364 -9.28 -9.52 16.20
C GLU A 364 -8.37 -10.38 17.07
N LEU A 365 -7.89 -11.50 16.56
CA LEU A 365 -6.91 -12.36 17.24
C LEU A 365 -5.47 -11.99 16.85
N SER A 366 -5.22 -11.67 15.59
CA SER A 366 -3.85 -11.41 15.09
C SER A 366 -3.31 -10.04 15.48
N VAL A 367 -4.11 -8.97 15.39
CA VAL A 367 -3.66 -7.60 15.67
C VAL A 367 -3.23 -7.42 17.15
N PRO A 368 -3.99 -7.86 18.17
CA PRO A 368 -3.53 -7.80 19.55
C PRO A 368 -2.29 -8.65 19.84
N LEU A 369 -2.11 -9.80 19.17
CA LEU A 369 -0.91 -10.64 19.31
C LEU A 369 0.31 -9.93 18.75
N MET A 370 0.26 -9.45 17.53
CA MET A 370 1.38 -8.78 16.85
C MET A 370 1.86 -7.57 17.65
N TRP A 371 0.94 -6.76 18.15
CA TRP A 371 1.29 -5.51 18.83
C TRP A 371 1.51 -5.63 20.34
N GLY A 372 1.50 -6.85 20.89
CA GLY A 372 1.87 -7.08 22.29
C GLY A 372 0.79 -6.69 23.30
N ILE A 373 -0.46 -6.59 22.89
CA ILE A 373 -1.62 -6.33 23.77
C ILE A 373 -1.92 -7.53 24.67
N VAL A 374 -1.80 -8.73 24.12
CA VAL A 374 -2.19 -9.99 24.79
C VAL A 374 -1.32 -10.21 26.04
N PRO A 375 -1.93 -10.49 27.23
CA PRO A 375 -1.17 -10.84 28.43
C PRO A 375 -0.30 -12.07 28.22
N LYS A 376 0.87 -12.11 28.87
CA LYS A 376 1.87 -13.20 28.68
C LYS A 376 1.27 -14.59 28.87
N ASP A 377 0.44 -14.76 29.91
CA ASP A 377 -0.22 -16.02 30.28
C ASP A 377 -1.28 -16.46 29.27
N MET A 378 -1.74 -15.56 28.41
CA MET A 378 -2.78 -15.81 27.42
C MET A 378 -2.25 -15.97 25.98
N LYS A 379 -0.99 -15.56 25.71
CA LYS A 379 -0.44 -15.53 24.34
C LYS A 379 -0.58 -16.86 23.59
N ALA A 380 -0.15 -17.96 24.20
CA ALA A 380 -0.24 -19.29 23.57
C ALA A 380 -1.69 -19.68 23.27
N LYS A 381 -2.62 -19.36 24.17
CA LYS A 381 -4.04 -19.67 23.99
C LYS A 381 -4.66 -18.87 22.86
N VAL A 382 -4.39 -17.57 22.79
CA VAL A 382 -4.88 -16.70 21.71
C VAL A 382 -4.28 -17.11 20.37
N ALA A 383 -2.97 -17.41 20.31
CA ALA A 383 -2.30 -17.87 19.10
C ALA A 383 -2.88 -19.19 18.59
N ARG A 384 -3.16 -20.16 19.50
CA ARG A 384 -3.81 -21.43 19.14
C ARG A 384 -5.23 -21.19 18.58
N ASN A 385 -6.00 -20.25 19.15
CA ASN A 385 -7.31 -19.88 18.64
C ASN A 385 -7.22 -19.26 17.25
N LEU A 386 -6.21 -18.39 17.01
CA LEU A 386 -5.95 -17.85 15.68
C LEU A 386 -5.61 -18.97 14.68
N ALA A 387 -4.69 -19.87 15.02
CA ALA A 387 -4.33 -21.01 14.19
C ALA A 387 -5.54 -21.86 13.85
N LYS A 388 -6.36 -22.23 14.86
CA LYS A 388 -7.60 -22.97 14.65
C LYS A 388 -8.56 -22.24 13.71
N LYS A 389 -8.73 -20.93 13.86
CA LYS A 389 -9.60 -20.13 12.99
C LYS A 389 -9.12 -20.14 11.53
N VAL A 390 -7.80 -20.12 11.33
CA VAL A 390 -7.16 -20.22 10.01
C VAL A 390 -7.31 -21.64 9.43
N GLU A 391 -7.13 -22.68 10.24
CA GLU A 391 -7.31 -24.07 9.85
C GLU A 391 -8.77 -24.36 9.44
N GLU A 392 -9.74 -23.88 10.20
CA GLU A 392 -11.18 -23.97 9.88
C GLU A 392 -11.54 -23.27 8.55
N ALA A 393 -10.79 -22.21 8.21
CA ALA A 393 -10.91 -21.52 6.92
C ALA A 393 -10.12 -22.22 5.79
N GLY A 394 -9.52 -23.40 6.00
CA GLY A 394 -8.68 -24.08 5.02
C GLY A 394 -7.38 -23.32 4.69
N PHE A 395 -6.79 -22.66 5.67
CA PHE A 395 -5.60 -21.80 5.56
C PHE A 395 -5.80 -20.59 4.65
N HIS A 396 -7.04 -20.14 4.48
CA HIS A 396 -7.38 -18.94 3.73
C HIS A 396 -7.46 -17.71 4.62
N LEU A 397 -7.25 -16.55 3.98
CA LEU A 397 -7.37 -15.26 4.62
C LEU A 397 -8.84 -14.84 4.75
N ASP A 398 -9.20 -14.35 5.94
CA ASP A 398 -10.45 -13.62 6.17
C ASP A 398 -10.16 -12.37 6.99
N VAL A 399 -9.38 -11.49 6.40
CA VAL A 399 -8.86 -10.26 6.98
C VAL A 399 -8.96 -9.11 5.98
N GLY A 400 -8.93 -7.88 6.48
CA GLY A 400 -8.59 -6.68 5.73
C GLY A 400 -7.09 -6.35 5.85
N VAL A 401 -6.72 -5.10 5.58
CA VAL A 401 -5.30 -4.69 5.54
C VAL A 401 -4.59 -4.79 6.89
N LEU A 402 -5.28 -4.52 8.01
CA LEU A 402 -4.68 -4.60 9.35
C LEU A 402 -4.39 -6.04 9.74
N GLY A 403 -5.34 -6.93 9.49
CA GLY A 403 -5.15 -8.35 9.72
C GLY A 403 -4.14 -8.97 8.75
N ALA A 404 -4.09 -8.52 7.48
CA ALA A 404 -3.09 -8.97 6.52
C ALA A 404 -1.66 -8.67 6.96
N LYS A 405 -1.43 -7.47 7.54
CA LYS A 405 -0.14 -7.12 8.15
C LYS A 405 0.19 -8.00 9.36
N ALA A 406 -0.81 -8.31 10.16
CA ALA A 406 -0.59 -8.94 11.47
C ALA A 406 -0.48 -10.47 11.44
N ILE A 407 -1.24 -11.15 10.59
CA ILE A 407 -1.54 -12.57 10.73
C ILE A 407 -0.31 -13.48 10.69
N LEU A 408 0.63 -13.26 9.77
CA LEU A 408 1.83 -14.11 9.66
C LEU A 408 2.76 -13.96 10.85
N ASN A 409 3.01 -12.71 11.29
CA ASN A 409 3.84 -12.43 12.46
C ASN A 409 3.17 -12.95 13.74
N ALA A 410 1.86 -12.70 13.89
CA ALA A 410 1.09 -13.18 15.04
C ALA A 410 1.15 -14.70 15.20
N LEU A 411 1.07 -15.45 14.11
CA LEU A 411 1.20 -16.91 14.12
C LEU A 411 2.65 -17.34 14.37
N SER A 412 3.61 -16.86 13.58
CA SER A 412 4.98 -17.36 13.61
C SER A 412 5.71 -17.05 14.91
N GLU A 413 5.54 -15.85 15.47
CA GLU A 413 6.19 -15.43 16.71
C GLU A 413 5.58 -16.06 17.98
N ASN A 414 4.40 -16.69 17.85
CA ASN A 414 3.72 -17.32 18.99
C ASN A 414 3.57 -18.85 18.85
N GLY A 415 4.47 -19.50 18.08
CA GLY A 415 4.58 -20.96 18.02
C GLY A 415 3.76 -21.64 16.93
N GLU A 416 3.08 -20.90 16.07
CA GLU A 416 2.22 -21.42 14.99
C GLU A 416 2.84 -21.18 13.59
N ALA A 417 4.17 -21.28 13.48
CA ALA A 417 4.92 -20.99 12.25
C ALA A 417 4.52 -21.89 11.07
N GLU A 418 4.14 -23.15 11.33
CA GLU A 418 3.65 -24.05 10.28
C GLU A 418 2.33 -23.56 9.69
N THR A 419 1.40 -23.09 10.53
CA THR A 419 0.15 -22.49 10.08
C THR A 419 0.41 -21.22 9.29
N ALA A 420 1.31 -20.34 9.74
CA ALA A 420 1.72 -19.14 9.00
C ALA A 420 2.26 -19.49 7.60
N TYR A 421 3.12 -20.51 7.52
CA TYR A 421 3.66 -20.98 6.24
C TYR A 421 2.58 -21.49 5.28
N LYS A 422 1.60 -22.27 5.78
CA LYS A 422 0.49 -22.75 4.97
C LYS A 422 -0.38 -21.60 4.44
N VAL A 423 -0.59 -20.55 5.23
CA VAL A 423 -1.29 -19.34 4.77
C VAL A 423 -0.50 -18.62 3.68
N ALA A 424 0.82 -18.44 3.86
CA ALA A 424 1.68 -17.78 2.89
C ALA A 424 1.78 -18.56 1.57
N ALA A 425 1.76 -19.88 1.61
CA ALA A 425 1.82 -20.77 0.46
C ALA A 425 0.46 -21.13 -0.14
N GLN A 426 -0.66 -20.59 0.39
CA GLN A 426 -2.00 -20.82 -0.14
C GLN A 426 -2.19 -20.13 -1.49
N ASP A 427 -2.61 -20.88 -2.51
CA ASP A 427 -2.76 -20.39 -3.88
C ASP A 427 -4.20 -20.35 -4.39
N THR A 428 -5.15 -20.85 -3.60
CA THR A 428 -6.60 -20.75 -3.92
C THR A 428 -7.24 -19.55 -3.21
N TYR A 429 -8.34 -19.04 -3.75
CA TYR A 429 -9.06 -17.87 -3.20
C TYR A 429 -9.79 -18.19 -1.90
N PRO A 430 -9.75 -17.31 -0.91
CA PRO A 430 -9.01 -16.04 -0.84
C PRO A 430 -7.58 -16.21 -0.28
N SER A 431 -6.59 -15.82 -1.07
CA SER A 431 -5.18 -15.77 -0.67
C SER A 431 -4.41 -14.75 -1.51
N TRP A 432 -3.22 -14.35 -1.07
CA TRP A 432 -2.38 -13.44 -1.86
C TRP A 432 -1.99 -14.00 -3.24
N LEU A 433 -1.76 -15.32 -3.33
CA LEU A 433 -1.36 -15.98 -4.57
C LEU A 433 -2.53 -16.33 -5.50
N SER A 434 -3.77 -16.29 -5.02
CA SER A 434 -4.95 -16.60 -5.83
C SER A 434 -5.18 -15.59 -6.96
N LEU A 435 -4.66 -14.38 -6.83
CA LEU A 435 -4.72 -13.35 -7.88
C LEU A 435 -3.92 -13.76 -9.13
N ASP A 436 -2.85 -14.54 -8.97
CA ASP A 436 -2.03 -15.05 -10.06
C ASP A 436 -2.80 -16.10 -10.89
N HIS A 437 -3.61 -16.93 -10.27
CA HIS A 437 -4.43 -17.94 -10.97
C HIS A 437 -5.52 -17.33 -11.86
N LYS A 438 -6.13 -16.22 -11.45
CA LYS A 438 -7.09 -15.50 -12.31
C LYS A 438 -6.41 -14.93 -13.55
N SER A 439 -5.19 -14.43 -13.41
CA SER A 439 -4.40 -13.95 -14.55
C SER A 439 -3.99 -15.08 -15.50
N ARG A 440 -3.66 -16.27 -14.98
CA ARG A 440 -3.32 -17.45 -15.79
C ARG A 440 -4.51 -18.06 -16.55
N ARG A 441 -5.73 -18.02 -16.00
CA ARG A 441 -6.94 -18.44 -16.72
C ARG A 441 -7.22 -17.52 -17.92
N GLN A 442 -6.92 -16.25 -17.79
CA GLN A 442 -7.01 -15.29 -18.90
C GLN A 442 -5.90 -15.46 -19.95
N GLN A 443 -4.75 -16.10 -19.58
CA GLN A 443 -3.68 -16.44 -20.53
C GLN A 443 -3.99 -17.65 -21.43
N ARG A 444 -5.00 -18.47 -21.11
CA ARG A 444 -5.40 -19.63 -21.92
C ARG A 444 -6.38 -19.30 -23.05
N ILE A 445 -6.62 -18.00 -23.31
CA ILE A 445 -7.49 -17.51 -24.40
C ILE A 445 -6.61 -16.77 -25.44
N VAL A 446 -5.44 -17.31 -25.72
CA VAL A 446 -4.60 -16.93 -26.88
C VAL A 446 -4.32 -18.18 -27.70
#